data_bc8da55335af44831b7eb16c35037fb3
#
_entry.id   bc8da55335af44831b7eb16c35037fb3
#
_cell.length_a   1.000
_cell.length_b   1.000
_cell.length_c   1.000
_cell.angle_alpha   90.00
_cell.angle_beta   90.00
_cell.angle_gamma   90.00
#
_symmetry.space_group_name_H-M   'P 1'
#
loop_
_entity.id
_entity.type
_entity.pdbx_description
1 polymer ?
#
loop_
_entity_poly.entity_id
_entity_poly.type
_entity_poly.pdbx_seq_one_letter_code
_entity_poly.pdbx_strand_id
1 'polypeptide(L)'
;MTEIIQYDIDFIRQLESNIEIPELSEEVIQIINDLAKKVGAPTYNKTPVFKKRNRQIRKKNEMISKQDWENIRNFKLTKLEKTEDGFECLIDNIRSNLNKLTKENFDEINNNIKKLITKQIKKEDNTDENLVEIAKCIFEIGSLNIFWCNLYAKLYKNLIDEFESMRQTCIINFNKFMDVFDNLNETEEEKININMNYNLLCENNKKNEHRKGRSSFFVNMMIHDIIGMDVMYDFLFNLISKMNELDKENKDEFFENISIIVLAGKEK
;
A
#
# COMPACT_ATOMS: atom_id res chain seq x y z
N MET A 1 -23.94 -41.08 -7.12
CA MET A 1 -22.93 -40.38 -7.92
C MET A 1 -23.65 -39.26 -8.64
N THR A 2 -23.42 -38.03 -8.25
CA THR A 2 -23.98 -36.84 -8.93
C THR A 2 -23.11 -36.57 -10.15
N GLU A 3 -23.68 -36.73 -11.34
CA GLU A 3 -23.03 -36.33 -12.59
C GLU A 3 -22.78 -34.82 -12.56
N ILE A 4 -21.54 -34.44 -12.72
CA ILE A 4 -21.14 -33.02 -12.88
C ILE A 4 -21.38 -32.69 -14.36
N ILE A 5 -22.42 -31.89 -14.64
CA ILE A 5 -22.70 -31.40 -15.98
C ILE A 5 -21.71 -30.28 -16.26
N GLN A 6 -20.86 -30.45 -17.26
CA GLN A 6 -19.95 -29.41 -17.76
C GLN A 6 -20.57 -28.75 -18.97
N TYR A 7 -20.68 -27.43 -18.93
CA TYR A 7 -21.15 -26.62 -20.05
C TYR A 7 -19.96 -25.95 -20.74
N ASP A 8 -19.93 -26.08 -22.09
CA ASP A 8 -18.93 -25.37 -22.91
C ASP A 8 -19.31 -23.90 -23.08
N ILE A 9 -18.31 -23.01 -23.25
CA ILE A 9 -18.52 -21.57 -23.48
C ILE A 9 -19.37 -21.32 -24.73
N ASP A 10 -19.21 -22.13 -25.76
CA ASP A 10 -19.99 -22.00 -26.99
C ASP A 10 -21.46 -22.37 -26.77
N PHE A 11 -21.77 -23.33 -25.92
CA PHE A 11 -23.13 -23.64 -25.50
C PHE A 11 -23.78 -22.48 -24.73
N ILE A 12 -23.03 -21.82 -23.84
CA ILE A 12 -23.52 -20.66 -23.11
C ILE A 12 -23.82 -19.50 -24.06
N ARG A 13 -22.94 -19.23 -25.06
CA ARG A 13 -23.16 -18.21 -26.09
C ARG A 13 -24.38 -18.50 -26.98
N GLN A 14 -24.62 -19.77 -27.31
CA GLN A 14 -25.83 -20.18 -28.07
C GLN A 14 -27.08 -19.97 -27.22
N LEU A 15 -27.05 -20.27 -25.95
CA LEU A 15 -28.18 -19.97 -25.05
C LEU A 15 -28.43 -18.45 -24.97
N GLU A 16 -27.39 -17.65 -24.80
CA GLU A 16 -27.52 -16.17 -24.74
C GLU A 16 -28.13 -15.58 -26.02
N SER A 17 -27.80 -16.12 -27.18
CA SER A 17 -28.36 -15.67 -28.48
C SER A 17 -29.79 -16.12 -28.70
N ASN A 18 -30.26 -17.18 -28.05
CA ASN A 18 -31.58 -17.77 -28.22
C ASN A 18 -32.58 -17.40 -27.10
N ILE A 19 -32.14 -16.69 -26.06
CA ILE A 19 -33.03 -16.23 -25.01
C ILE A 19 -33.72 -14.93 -25.51
N GLU A 20 -35.01 -15.02 -25.78
CA GLU A 20 -35.86 -13.83 -25.87
C GLU A 20 -35.89 -13.19 -24.50
N ILE A 21 -35.33 -11.99 -24.38
CA ILE A 21 -35.33 -11.22 -23.12
C ILE A 21 -36.79 -10.94 -22.79
N PRO A 22 -37.36 -11.49 -21.71
CA PRO A 22 -38.75 -11.23 -21.38
C PRO A 22 -38.92 -9.73 -21.07
N GLU A 23 -39.86 -9.09 -21.73
CA GLU A 23 -40.23 -7.72 -21.40
C GLU A 23 -40.82 -7.70 -20.00
N LEU A 24 -40.17 -6.98 -19.09
CA LEU A 24 -40.68 -6.79 -17.74
C LEU A 24 -41.93 -5.93 -17.77
N SER A 25 -42.95 -6.30 -17.02
CA SER A 25 -44.15 -5.49 -16.87
C SER A 25 -43.82 -4.11 -16.27
N GLU A 26 -44.58 -3.09 -16.64
CA GLU A 26 -44.36 -1.71 -16.13
C GLU A 26 -44.38 -1.64 -14.60
N GLU A 27 -45.17 -2.46 -13.95
CA GLU A 27 -45.25 -2.56 -12.49
C GLU A 27 -43.89 -3.05 -11.88
N VAL A 28 -43.27 -4.04 -12.49
CA VAL A 28 -41.97 -4.56 -12.04
C VAL A 28 -40.87 -3.51 -12.28
N ILE A 29 -40.90 -2.79 -13.39
CA ILE A 29 -39.98 -1.70 -13.69
C ILE A 29 -40.12 -0.57 -12.65
N GLN A 30 -41.35 -0.22 -12.25
CA GLN A 30 -41.60 0.77 -11.20
C GLN A 30 -41.02 0.32 -9.86
N ILE A 31 -41.24 -0.93 -9.46
CA ILE A 31 -40.73 -1.48 -8.20
C ILE A 31 -39.16 -1.43 -8.20
N ILE A 32 -38.54 -1.79 -9.30
CA ILE A 32 -37.07 -1.74 -9.47
C ILE A 32 -36.57 -0.30 -9.34
N ASN A 33 -37.23 0.67 -9.98
CA ASN A 33 -36.84 2.07 -9.90
C ASN A 33 -37.02 2.66 -8.50
N ASP A 34 -38.07 2.29 -7.79
CA ASP A 34 -38.31 2.75 -6.43
C ASP A 34 -37.33 2.12 -5.42
N LEU A 35 -36.98 0.86 -5.61
CA LEU A 35 -35.91 0.21 -4.86
C LEU A 35 -34.56 0.89 -5.13
N ALA A 36 -34.22 1.17 -6.38
CA ALA A 36 -33.00 1.86 -6.76
C ALA A 36 -32.88 3.25 -6.10
N LYS A 37 -33.99 4.01 -6.05
CA LYS A 37 -34.06 5.30 -5.33
C LYS A 37 -33.86 5.14 -3.82
N LYS A 38 -34.48 4.13 -3.21
CA LYS A 38 -34.38 3.88 -1.75
C LYS A 38 -32.96 3.46 -1.33
N VAL A 39 -32.26 2.71 -2.18
CA VAL A 39 -30.90 2.23 -1.92
C VAL A 39 -29.85 3.28 -2.32
N GLY A 40 -30.25 4.38 -2.97
CA GLY A 40 -29.32 5.39 -3.49
C GLY A 40 -28.45 4.84 -4.62
N ALA A 41 -28.96 3.86 -5.36
CA ALA A 41 -28.23 3.30 -6.51
C ALA A 41 -27.93 4.42 -7.53
N PRO A 42 -26.70 4.52 -8.02
CA PRO A 42 -26.38 5.52 -9.04
C PRO A 42 -27.24 5.25 -10.27
N THR A 43 -27.86 6.30 -10.83
CA THR A 43 -28.53 6.23 -12.12
C THR A 43 -27.50 5.74 -13.13
N TYR A 44 -27.68 4.52 -13.64
CA TYR A 44 -26.78 3.95 -14.63
C TYR A 44 -26.95 4.75 -15.94
N ASN A 45 -26.13 5.76 -16.10
CA ASN A 45 -26.00 6.40 -17.39
C ASN A 45 -25.37 5.37 -18.32
N LYS A 46 -26.06 5.08 -19.44
CA LYS A 46 -25.51 4.25 -20.52
C LYS A 46 -24.05 4.64 -20.71
N THR A 47 -23.19 3.63 -20.77
CA THR A 47 -21.77 3.82 -21.07
C THR A 47 -21.62 4.90 -22.13
N PRO A 48 -20.90 6.00 -21.86
CA PRO A 48 -20.83 7.10 -22.80
C PRO A 48 -20.30 6.56 -24.14
N VAL A 49 -21.15 6.63 -25.16
CA VAL A 49 -20.72 6.29 -26.52
C VAL A 49 -19.80 7.42 -26.96
N PHE A 50 -18.52 7.21 -26.81
CA PHE A 50 -17.51 8.12 -27.33
C PHE A 50 -17.70 8.17 -28.84
N LYS A 51 -18.36 9.22 -29.36
CA LYS A 51 -18.36 9.51 -30.78
C LYS A 51 -16.89 9.46 -31.21
N LYS A 52 -16.53 8.53 -32.08
CA LYS A 52 -15.20 8.52 -32.68
C LYS A 52 -14.98 9.94 -33.19
N ARG A 53 -14.19 10.73 -32.47
CA ARG A 53 -13.73 12.01 -33.02
C ARG A 53 -13.12 11.63 -34.35
N ASN A 54 -13.74 12.07 -35.46
CA ASN A 54 -13.02 12.09 -36.72
C ASN A 54 -11.71 12.80 -36.36
N ARG A 55 -10.65 12.02 -36.24
CA ARG A 55 -9.32 12.57 -36.24
C ARG A 55 -9.25 13.28 -37.60
N GLN A 56 -9.60 14.57 -37.59
CA GLN A 56 -8.97 15.45 -38.53
C GLN A 56 -7.49 15.16 -38.33
N ILE A 57 -6.96 14.41 -39.27
CA ILE A 57 -5.54 14.21 -39.41
C ILE A 57 -5.00 15.64 -39.40
N ARG A 58 -4.59 16.12 -38.23
CA ARG A 58 -3.76 17.29 -38.16
C ARG A 58 -2.53 16.89 -38.94
N LYS A 59 -2.54 17.29 -40.21
CA LYS A 59 -1.37 17.36 -41.05
C LYS A 59 -0.44 18.46 -40.44
N LYS A 60 0.05 18.24 -39.26
CA LYS A 60 1.32 18.67 -38.84
C LYS A 60 2.16 17.41 -38.81
N ASN A 61 2.75 17.14 -39.99
CA ASN A 61 4.02 16.45 -40.02
C ASN A 61 4.99 17.33 -39.21
N GLU A 62 4.94 17.25 -37.90
CA GLU A 62 6.12 17.46 -37.11
C GLU A 62 7.02 16.30 -37.50
N MET A 63 7.75 16.53 -38.55
CA MET A 63 8.83 15.63 -38.96
C MET A 63 9.69 15.50 -37.70
N ILE A 64 9.68 14.31 -37.10
CA ILE A 64 10.60 13.95 -36.03
C ILE A 64 11.96 14.44 -36.49
N SER A 65 12.57 15.32 -35.72
CA SER A 65 13.83 15.92 -36.12
C SER A 65 14.89 14.82 -36.31
N LYS A 66 15.89 15.04 -37.14
CA LYS A 66 16.99 14.08 -37.27
C LYS A 66 17.62 13.76 -35.91
N GLN A 67 17.62 14.74 -35.03
CA GLN A 67 18.18 14.63 -33.68
C GLN A 67 17.31 13.72 -32.79
N ASP A 68 15.99 13.77 -32.92
CA ASP A 68 15.09 12.86 -32.18
C ASP A 68 15.23 11.42 -32.68
N TRP A 69 15.44 11.24 -34.01
CA TRP A 69 15.73 9.93 -34.56
C TRP A 69 17.08 9.36 -34.10
N GLU A 70 18.11 10.21 -33.95
CA GLU A 70 19.39 9.83 -33.40
C GLU A 70 19.26 9.49 -31.91
N ASN A 71 18.51 10.26 -31.14
CA ASN A 71 18.24 9.97 -29.73
C ASN A 71 17.47 8.65 -29.56
N ILE A 72 16.49 8.35 -30.44
CA ILE A 72 15.76 7.08 -30.41
C ILE A 72 16.69 5.90 -30.77
N ARG A 73 17.56 6.06 -31.79
CA ARG A 73 18.53 5.02 -32.20
C ARG A 73 19.61 4.79 -31.16
N ASN A 74 20.02 5.84 -30.45
CA ASN A 74 21.08 5.78 -29.44
C ASN A 74 20.51 5.51 -28.04
N PHE A 75 19.19 5.34 -27.90
CA PHE A 75 18.57 4.97 -26.65
C PHE A 75 19.07 3.57 -26.24
N LYS A 76 20.04 3.58 -25.38
CA LYS A 76 20.49 2.37 -24.69
C LYS A 76 19.60 2.21 -23.47
N LEU A 77 18.88 1.10 -23.40
CA LEU A 77 18.26 0.66 -22.17
C LEU A 77 19.31 0.70 -21.07
N THR A 78 19.06 1.48 -20.04
CA THR A 78 19.90 1.44 -18.82
C THR A 78 19.80 0.01 -18.31
N LYS A 79 20.79 -0.81 -18.60
CA LYS A 79 20.93 -2.09 -17.93
C LYS A 79 21.19 -1.73 -16.48
N LEU A 80 20.25 -2.05 -15.60
CA LEU A 80 20.54 -2.12 -14.18
C LEU A 80 21.60 -3.19 -14.03
N GLU A 81 22.85 -2.77 -13.91
CA GLU A 81 23.94 -3.65 -13.51
C GLU A 81 23.59 -4.07 -12.07
N LYS A 82 23.12 -5.30 -11.95
CA LYS A 82 23.03 -5.92 -10.63
C LYS A 82 24.46 -6.07 -10.16
N THR A 83 24.83 -5.30 -9.16
CA THR A 83 26.04 -5.57 -8.40
C THR A 83 25.89 -6.99 -7.85
N GLU A 84 26.70 -7.92 -8.36
CA GLU A 84 26.60 -9.34 -8.00
C GLU A 84 27.10 -9.59 -6.58
N ASP A 85 27.87 -8.67 -5.99
CA ASP A 85 28.42 -8.75 -4.65
C ASP A 85 28.33 -7.40 -3.92
N GLY A 86 28.15 -7.44 -2.61
CA GLY A 86 28.15 -6.27 -1.72
C GLY A 86 26.88 -6.12 -0.88
N PHE A 87 26.92 -5.14 0.01
CA PHE A 87 25.81 -4.87 0.93
C PHE A 87 24.52 -4.45 0.21
N GLU A 88 24.61 -3.69 -0.89
CA GLU A 88 23.44 -3.29 -1.70
C GLU A 88 22.76 -4.50 -2.32
N CYS A 89 23.52 -5.49 -2.80
CA CYS A 89 22.95 -6.74 -3.30
C CYS A 89 22.19 -7.51 -2.20
N LEU A 90 22.72 -7.50 -0.97
CA LEU A 90 22.02 -8.08 0.18
C LEU A 90 20.67 -7.39 0.43
N ILE A 91 20.65 -6.05 0.46
CA ILE A 91 19.41 -5.27 0.65
C ILE A 91 18.41 -5.57 -0.46
N ASP A 92 18.83 -5.64 -1.71
CA ASP A 92 17.95 -5.98 -2.83
C ASP A 92 17.39 -7.40 -2.75
N ASN A 93 18.22 -8.35 -2.30
CA ASN A 93 17.77 -9.72 -2.04
C ASN A 93 16.75 -9.78 -0.89
N ILE A 94 16.95 -9.02 0.18
CA ILE A 94 15.99 -8.91 1.28
C ILE A 94 14.70 -8.30 0.78
N ARG A 95 14.73 -7.20 0.03
CA ARG A 95 13.54 -6.58 -0.60
C ARG A 95 12.79 -7.56 -1.49
N SER A 96 13.52 -8.31 -2.30
CA SER A 96 12.92 -9.33 -3.18
C SER A 96 12.23 -10.45 -2.39
N ASN A 97 12.79 -10.88 -1.27
CA ASN A 97 12.17 -11.87 -0.39
C ASN A 97 10.93 -11.29 0.30
N LEU A 98 11.01 -10.06 0.82
CA LEU A 98 9.88 -9.39 1.46
C LEU A 98 8.69 -9.21 0.50
N ASN A 99 8.96 -8.83 -0.75
CA ASN A 99 7.91 -8.66 -1.76
C ASN A 99 7.20 -9.98 -2.15
N LYS A 100 7.78 -11.13 -1.83
CA LYS A 100 7.21 -12.45 -2.07
C LYS A 100 6.55 -13.03 -0.83
N LEU A 101 6.59 -12.34 0.31
CA LEU A 101 6.10 -12.84 1.59
C LEU A 101 4.60 -13.08 1.55
N THR A 102 4.19 -14.31 1.84
CA THR A 102 2.79 -14.74 2.02
C THR A 102 2.67 -15.60 3.28
N LYS A 103 1.44 -15.95 3.66
CA LYS A 103 1.23 -16.84 4.81
C LYS A 103 1.81 -18.23 4.57
N GLU A 104 1.73 -18.71 3.34
CA GLU A 104 2.14 -20.05 2.94
C GLU A 104 3.67 -20.22 2.90
N ASN A 105 4.40 -19.17 2.51
CA ASN A 105 5.86 -19.20 2.36
C ASN A 105 6.62 -18.50 3.48
N PHE A 106 5.92 -18.11 4.56
CA PHE A 106 6.48 -17.33 5.66
C PHE A 106 7.76 -17.94 6.24
N ASP A 107 7.73 -19.23 6.56
CA ASP A 107 8.87 -19.91 7.20
C ASP A 107 10.06 -20.02 6.26
N GLU A 108 9.82 -20.25 4.98
CA GLU A 108 10.87 -20.28 3.95
C GLU A 108 11.54 -18.93 3.81
N ILE A 109 10.76 -17.85 3.65
CA ILE A 109 11.26 -16.48 3.51
C ILE A 109 12.00 -16.04 4.77
N ASN A 110 11.44 -16.29 5.96
CA ASN A 110 12.09 -16.00 7.24
C ASN A 110 13.47 -16.66 7.34
N ASN A 111 13.56 -17.94 7.02
CA ASN A 111 14.81 -18.67 7.04
C ASN A 111 15.80 -18.18 5.99
N ASN A 112 15.33 -17.78 4.81
CA ASN A 112 16.18 -17.23 3.75
C ASN A 112 16.76 -15.89 4.17
N ILE A 113 15.97 -14.98 4.74
CA ILE A 113 16.43 -13.68 5.23
C ILE A 113 17.46 -13.88 6.37
N LYS A 114 17.19 -14.75 7.34
CA LYS A 114 18.14 -15.08 8.42
C LYS A 114 19.47 -15.58 7.88
N LYS A 115 19.45 -16.49 6.91
CA LYS A 115 20.67 -16.98 6.27
C LYS A 115 21.46 -15.87 5.55
N LEU A 116 20.76 -14.96 4.85
CA LEU A 116 21.38 -13.84 4.18
C LEU A 116 22.07 -12.90 5.18
N ILE A 117 21.40 -12.56 6.27
CA ILE A 117 21.94 -11.71 7.34
C ILE A 117 23.15 -12.39 7.99
N THR A 118 23.02 -13.65 8.40
CA THR A 118 24.09 -14.41 9.04
C THR A 118 25.31 -14.54 8.14
N LYS A 119 25.13 -14.71 6.82
CA LYS A 119 26.21 -14.78 5.86
C LYS A 119 26.96 -13.45 5.77
N GLN A 120 26.25 -12.33 5.85
CA GLN A 120 26.85 -10.99 5.80
C GLN A 120 27.63 -10.67 7.07
N ILE A 121 27.07 -10.97 8.23
CA ILE A 121 27.72 -10.78 9.53
C ILE A 121 29.08 -11.52 9.58
N LYS A 122 29.18 -12.69 8.96
CA LYS A 122 30.43 -13.46 8.89
C LYS A 122 31.48 -12.89 7.94
N LYS A 123 31.09 -11.99 7.03
CA LYS A 123 31.97 -11.45 6.00
C LYS A 123 32.59 -10.10 6.36
N GLU A 124 31.94 -9.32 7.19
CA GLU A 124 32.31 -7.92 7.46
C GLU A 124 32.43 -7.63 8.96
N ASP A 125 33.36 -6.74 9.31
CA ASP A 125 33.61 -6.33 10.70
C ASP A 125 32.57 -5.31 11.23
N ASN A 126 31.79 -4.62 10.35
CA ASN A 126 30.79 -3.61 10.72
C ASN A 126 29.39 -4.21 10.89
N THR A 127 29.25 -5.20 11.73
CA THR A 127 28.04 -5.98 11.93
C THR A 127 26.84 -5.14 12.38
N ASP A 128 27.03 -4.22 13.33
CA ASP A 128 25.92 -3.46 13.92
C ASP A 128 25.35 -2.41 12.97
N GLU A 129 26.18 -1.71 12.20
CA GLU A 129 25.71 -0.73 11.21
C GLU A 129 24.92 -1.41 10.10
N ASN A 130 25.40 -2.55 9.61
CA ASN A 130 24.71 -3.34 8.59
C ASN A 130 23.35 -3.85 9.09
N LEU A 131 23.26 -4.30 10.36
CA LEU A 131 21.99 -4.72 10.95
C LEU A 131 21.00 -3.56 11.10
N VAL A 132 21.46 -2.36 11.44
CA VAL A 132 20.63 -1.16 11.49
C VAL A 132 20.04 -0.83 10.10
N GLU A 133 20.84 -0.88 9.05
CA GLU A 133 20.36 -0.62 7.68
C GLU A 133 19.38 -1.70 7.19
N ILE A 134 19.63 -2.97 7.49
CA ILE A 134 18.70 -4.07 7.21
C ILE A 134 17.39 -3.86 7.96
N ALA A 135 17.47 -3.52 9.25
CA ALA A 135 16.30 -3.25 10.08
C ALA A 135 15.47 -2.08 9.54
N LYS A 136 16.11 -1.00 9.10
CA LYS A 136 15.42 0.13 8.44
C LYS A 136 14.72 -0.31 7.16
N CYS A 137 15.39 -1.07 6.31
CA CYS A 137 14.80 -1.56 5.06
C CYS A 137 13.55 -2.40 5.31
N ILE A 138 13.59 -3.34 6.26
CA ILE A 138 12.45 -4.20 6.61
C ILE A 138 11.32 -3.35 7.22
N PHE A 139 11.68 -2.40 8.10
CA PHE A 139 10.73 -1.50 8.73
C PHE A 139 10.00 -0.62 7.69
N GLU A 140 10.73 -0.04 6.74
CA GLU A 140 10.14 0.79 5.68
C GLU A 140 9.13 -0.01 4.85
N ILE A 141 9.50 -1.20 4.38
CA ILE A 141 8.61 -2.06 3.58
C ILE A 141 7.40 -2.50 4.39
N GLY A 142 7.61 -2.95 5.64
CA GLY A 142 6.54 -3.43 6.51
C GLY A 142 5.55 -2.33 6.90
N SER A 143 6.04 -1.10 7.11
CA SER A 143 5.20 0.04 7.48
C SER A 143 4.41 0.65 6.33
N LEU A 144 4.72 0.32 5.08
CA LEU A 144 3.99 0.80 3.91
C LEU A 144 2.88 -0.16 3.46
N ASN A 145 2.92 -1.40 3.88
CA ASN A 145 2.00 -2.44 3.41
C ASN A 145 0.98 -2.82 4.48
N ILE A 146 -0.14 -2.11 4.52
CA ILE A 146 -1.21 -2.30 5.51
C ILE A 146 -1.74 -3.74 5.53
N PHE A 147 -1.88 -4.40 4.37
CA PHE A 147 -2.46 -5.74 4.28
C PHE A 147 -1.60 -6.83 4.91
N TRP A 148 -0.28 -6.66 4.88
CA TRP A 148 0.67 -7.65 5.32
C TRP A 148 1.45 -7.24 6.56
N CYS A 149 1.07 -6.12 7.24
CA CYS A 149 1.79 -5.62 8.42
C CYS A 149 1.92 -6.67 9.51
N ASN A 150 0.93 -7.53 9.72
CA ASN A 150 1.00 -8.60 10.72
C ASN A 150 2.14 -9.58 10.40
N LEU A 151 2.25 -10.01 9.12
CA LEU A 151 3.32 -10.92 8.71
C LEU A 151 4.70 -10.26 8.80
N TYR A 152 4.80 -8.99 8.41
CA TYR A 152 6.06 -8.24 8.54
C TYR A 152 6.44 -8.02 10.00
N ALA A 153 5.49 -7.72 10.89
CA ALA A 153 5.75 -7.60 12.33
C ALA A 153 6.20 -8.93 12.93
N LYS A 154 5.54 -10.05 12.58
CA LYS A 154 5.96 -11.39 12.98
C LYS A 154 7.37 -11.74 12.48
N LEU A 155 7.67 -11.41 11.22
CA LEU A 155 9.01 -11.59 10.66
C LEU A 155 10.04 -10.77 11.44
N TYR A 156 9.74 -9.49 11.70
CA TYR A 156 10.61 -8.58 12.44
C TYR A 156 10.87 -9.10 13.87
N LYS A 157 9.84 -9.64 14.54
CA LYS A 157 9.98 -10.31 15.84
C LYS A 157 10.98 -11.46 15.77
N ASN A 158 10.82 -12.36 14.80
CA ASN A 158 11.71 -13.50 14.61
C ASN A 158 13.17 -13.07 14.32
N LEU A 159 13.36 -11.92 13.71
CA LEU A 159 14.69 -11.35 13.46
C LEU A 159 15.28 -10.71 14.70
N ILE A 160 14.47 -9.99 15.50
CA ILE A 160 14.92 -9.43 16.79
C ILE A 160 15.35 -10.55 17.76
N ASP A 161 14.63 -11.66 17.81
CA ASP A 161 14.94 -12.78 18.69
C ASP A 161 16.31 -13.42 18.36
N GLU A 162 16.82 -13.23 17.13
CA GLU A 162 18.14 -13.72 16.70
C GLU A 162 19.19 -12.59 16.65
N PHE A 163 18.76 -11.36 16.32
CA PHE A 163 19.61 -10.19 16.14
C PHE A 163 19.07 -9.03 17.00
N GLU A 164 19.35 -9.05 18.30
CA GLU A 164 18.78 -8.10 19.28
C GLU A 164 19.06 -6.62 18.96
N SER A 165 20.18 -6.31 18.30
CA SER A 165 20.51 -4.94 17.87
C SER A 165 19.46 -4.33 16.93
N MET A 166 18.66 -5.13 16.23
CA MET A 166 17.55 -4.65 15.39
C MET A 166 16.39 -4.03 16.19
N ARG A 167 16.25 -4.38 17.48
CA ARG A 167 15.23 -3.81 18.39
C ARG A 167 15.40 -2.30 18.55
N GLN A 168 16.63 -1.84 18.68
CA GLN A 168 16.92 -0.43 18.86
C GLN A 168 16.44 0.42 17.68
N THR A 169 16.58 -0.10 16.47
CA THR A 169 16.05 0.58 15.26
C THR A 169 14.53 0.72 15.29
N CYS A 170 13.82 -0.29 15.80
CA CYS A 170 12.36 -0.22 15.97
C CYS A 170 11.97 0.89 16.94
N ILE A 171 12.62 0.97 18.10
CA ILE A 171 12.35 2.00 19.12
C ILE A 171 12.61 3.40 18.58
N ILE A 172 13.73 3.60 17.87
CA ILE A 172 14.06 4.90 17.25
C ILE A 172 13.01 5.31 16.22
N ASN A 173 12.56 4.38 15.38
CA ASN A 173 11.54 4.66 14.37
C ASN A 173 10.17 4.92 15.00
N PHE A 174 9.84 4.24 16.10
CA PHE A 174 8.61 4.49 16.83
C PHE A 174 8.60 5.90 17.43
N ASN A 175 9.68 6.31 18.08
CA ASN A 175 9.79 7.65 18.65
C ASN A 175 9.66 8.74 17.58
N LYS A 176 10.28 8.57 16.43
CA LYS A 176 10.17 9.50 15.30
C LYS A 176 8.77 9.52 14.67
N PHE A 177 7.96 8.49 14.88
CA PHE A 177 6.61 8.44 14.33
C PHE A 177 5.69 9.48 14.95
N MET A 178 5.89 9.83 16.22
CA MET A 178 5.15 10.90 16.88
C MET A 178 5.32 12.26 16.17
N ASP A 179 6.54 12.55 15.72
CA ASP A 179 6.87 13.81 15.04
C ASP A 179 6.09 14.01 13.72
N VAL A 180 5.65 12.91 13.12
CA VAL A 180 4.87 12.95 11.85
C VAL A 180 3.49 13.55 12.05
N PHE A 181 2.94 13.51 13.28
CA PHE A 181 1.66 14.10 13.63
C PHE A 181 1.78 15.57 14.07
N ASP A 182 2.98 16.08 14.32
CA ASP A 182 3.18 17.47 14.73
C ASP A 182 2.96 18.47 13.58
N ASN A 183 3.07 18.00 12.35
CA ASN A 183 2.99 18.83 11.13
C ASN A 183 1.63 18.70 10.40
N LEU A 184 0.56 18.27 11.10
CA LEU A 184 -0.77 18.12 10.50
C LEU A 184 -1.64 19.37 10.57
N ASN A 185 -1.15 20.46 11.14
CA ASN A 185 -1.86 21.74 11.19
C ASN A 185 -1.72 22.48 9.84
N GLU A 186 -2.47 22.04 8.84
CA GLU A 186 -2.55 22.74 7.55
C GLU A 186 -3.44 23.98 7.70
N THR A 187 -2.95 25.12 7.21
CA THR A 187 -3.77 26.33 7.11
C THR A 187 -4.79 26.20 5.98
N GLU A 188 -5.88 27.00 6.04
CA GLU A 188 -6.90 27.01 4.97
C GLU A 188 -6.29 27.33 3.59
N GLU A 189 -5.27 28.20 3.55
CA GLU A 189 -4.56 28.52 2.30
C GLU A 189 -3.77 27.33 1.76
N GLU A 190 -3.14 26.56 2.62
CA GLU A 190 -2.42 25.31 2.24
C GLU A 190 -3.38 24.25 1.72
N LYS A 191 -4.53 24.06 2.35
CA LYS A 191 -5.58 23.14 1.88
C LYS A 191 -6.12 23.52 0.50
N ILE A 192 -6.37 24.82 0.28
CA ILE A 192 -6.81 25.32 -1.02
C ILE A 192 -5.73 25.06 -2.08
N ASN A 193 -4.47 25.33 -1.76
CA ASN A 193 -3.35 25.09 -2.67
C ASN A 193 -3.18 23.59 -2.98
N ILE A 194 -3.31 22.72 -1.98
CA ILE A 194 -3.26 21.27 -2.16
C ILE A 194 -4.38 20.80 -3.11
N ASN A 195 -5.61 21.26 -2.91
CA ASN A 195 -6.76 20.88 -3.73
C ASN A 195 -6.68 21.43 -5.17
N MET A 196 -6.04 22.56 -5.38
CA MET A 196 -5.84 23.14 -6.72
C MET A 196 -4.65 22.53 -7.47
N ASN A 197 -3.69 21.94 -6.78
CA ASN A 197 -2.49 21.36 -7.38
C ASN A 197 -2.50 19.84 -7.23
N TYR A 198 -2.74 19.14 -8.35
CA TYR A 198 -2.81 17.69 -8.37
C TYR A 198 -1.57 16.99 -7.79
N ASN A 199 -0.37 17.52 -8.01
CA ASN A 199 0.85 16.93 -7.48
C ASN A 199 0.91 17.04 -5.96
N LEU A 200 0.54 18.19 -5.38
CA LEU A 200 0.48 18.38 -3.94
C LEU A 200 -0.59 17.50 -3.29
N LEU A 201 -1.75 17.35 -3.94
CA LEU A 201 -2.79 16.43 -3.50
C LEU A 201 -2.28 14.99 -3.46
N CYS A 202 -1.58 14.54 -4.50
CA CYS A 202 -0.99 13.20 -4.53
C CYS A 202 0.07 13.00 -3.44
N GLU A 203 0.90 13.99 -3.18
CA GLU A 203 1.91 13.94 -2.12
C GLU A 203 1.26 13.87 -0.73
N ASN A 204 0.21 14.66 -0.49
CA ASN A 204 -0.51 14.64 0.78
C ASN A 204 -1.20 13.31 1.01
N ASN A 205 -1.92 12.79 0.01
CA ASN A 205 -2.52 11.47 0.08
C ASN A 205 -1.49 10.38 0.37
N LYS A 206 -0.31 10.45 -0.26
CA LYS A 206 0.77 9.51 0.00
C LYS A 206 1.28 9.59 1.45
N LYS A 207 1.42 10.80 2.00
CA LYS A 207 1.79 10.99 3.41
C LYS A 207 0.75 10.38 4.36
N ASN A 208 -0.55 10.55 4.06
CA ASN A 208 -1.65 9.97 4.84
C ASN A 208 -1.61 8.44 4.81
N GLU A 209 -1.45 7.85 3.63
CA GLU A 209 -1.32 6.39 3.51
C GLU A 209 -0.10 5.85 4.27
N HIS A 210 1.02 6.58 4.27
CA HIS A 210 2.20 6.22 5.06
C HIS A 210 1.92 6.29 6.57
N ARG A 211 1.16 7.30 7.06
CA ARG A 211 0.77 7.39 8.48
C ARG A 211 -0.09 6.19 8.88
N LYS A 212 -1.10 5.88 8.08
CA LYS A 212 -1.99 4.71 8.31
C LYS A 212 -1.21 3.39 8.33
N GLY A 213 -0.32 3.21 7.37
CA GLY A 213 0.54 2.03 7.30
C GLY A 213 1.42 1.86 8.54
N ARG A 214 2.04 2.96 8.99
CA ARG A 214 2.85 2.95 10.21
C ARG A 214 2.02 2.68 11.47
N SER A 215 0.86 3.31 11.60
CA SER A 215 -0.07 3.04 12.72
C SER A 215 -0.42 1.56 12.79
N SER A 216 -0.80 0.97 11.67
CA SER A 216 -1.11 -0.46 11.57
C SER A 216 0.11 -1.34 11.91
N PHE A 217 1.30 -0.98 11.42
CA PHE A 217 2.51 -1.74 11.65
C PHE A 217 2.93 -1.72 13.13
N PHE A 218 2.86 -0.56 13.80
CA PHE A 218 3.20 -0.46 15.22
C PHE A 218 2.24 -1.23 16.12
N VAL A 219 0.94 -1.24 15.81
CA VAL A 219 -0.01 -2.08 16.55
C VAL A 219 0.34 -3.57 16.38
N ASN A 220 0.69 -3.99 15.18
CA ASN A 220 1.11 -5.37 14.97
C ASN A 220 2.44 -5.68 15.68
N MET A 221 3.34 -4.73 15.81
CA MET A 221 4.54 -4.89 16.65
C MET A 221 4.20 -5.02 18.13
N MET A 222 3.19 -4.31 18.61
CA MET A 222 2.68 -4.51 19.98
C MET A 222 2.04 -5.90 20.13
N ILE A 223 1.26 -6.37 19.17
CA ILE A 223 0.64 -7.70 19.19
C ILE A 223 1.72 -8.80 19.27
N HIS A 224 2.86 -8.60 18.62
CA HIS A 224 4.00 -9.52 18.67
C HIS A 224 5.03 -9.24 19.78
N ASP A 225 4.70 -8.46 20.81
CA ASP A 225 5.54 -8.15 21.97
C ASP A 225 6.91 -7.51 21.64
N ILE A 226 6.96 -6.72 20.55
CA ILE A 226 8.15 -5.93 20.20
C ILE A 226 8.08 -4.57 20.90
N ILE A 227 6.89 -3.98 20.95
CA ILE A 227 6.57 -2.72 21.63
C ILE A 227 5.65 -3.05 22.80
N GLY A 228 5.90 -2.44 23.95
CA GLY A 228 5.06 -2.61 25.13
C GLY A 228 3.65 -2.01 24.94
N MET A 229 2.68 -2.62 25.59
CA MET A 229 1.30 -2.13 25.58
C MET A 229 1.19 -0.74 26.25
N ASP A 230 1.92 -0.52 27.31
CA ASP A 230 2.06 0.77 28.01
C ASP A 230 2.51 1.88 27.06
N VAL A 231 3.56 1.62 26.26
CA VAL A 231 4.08 2.56 25.26
C VAL A 231 3.03 2.88 24.20
N MET A 232 2.25 1.89 23.78
CA MET A 232 1.16 2.10 22.80
C MET A 232 -0.02 2.86 23.41
N TYR A 233 -0.31 2.66 24.70
CA TYR A 233 -1.31 3.46 25.43
C TYR A 233 -0.90 4.92 25.53
N ASP A 234 0.34 5.21 25.90
CA ASP A 234 0.86 6.58 25.96
C ASP A 234 0.82 7.25 24.58
N PHE A 235 1.14 6.49 23.54
CA PHE A 235 1.03 6.96 22.17
C PHE A 235 -0.42 7.34 21.79
N LEU A 236 -1.39 6.47 22.05
CA LEU A 236 -2.80 6.74 21.81
C LEU A 236 -3.30 7.95 22.60
N PHE A 237 -2.93 8.04 23.87
CA PHE A 237 -3.31 9.17 24.71
C PHE A 237 -2.78 10.49 24.18
N ASN A 238 -1.54 10.50 23.71
CA ASN A 238 -0.93 11.67 23.08
C ASN A 238 -1.63 12.05 21.76
N LEU A 239 -1.99 11.07 20.93
CA LEU A 239 -2.76 11.32 19.70
C LEU A 239 -4.13 11.94 19.99
N ILE A 240 -4.85 11.42 20.99
CA ILE A 240 -6.15 11.93 21.42
C ILE A 240 -6.01 13.35 21.97
N SER A 241 -4.99 13.62 22.76
CA SER A 241 -4.71 14.93 23.31
C SER A 241 -4.45 15.96 22.22
N LYS A 242 -3.56 15.64 21.27
CA LYS A 242 -3.29 16.49 20.10
C LYS A 242 -4.54 16.72 19.24
N MET A 243 -5.33 15.67 19.00
CA MET A 243 -6.58 15.78 18.25
C MET A 243 -7.57 16.75 18.90
N ASN A 244 -7.61 16.81 20.25
CA ASN A 244 -8.51 17.71 20.97
C ASN A 244 -8.10 19.19 20.84
N GLU A 245 -6.85 19.48 20.59
CA GLU A 245 -6.30 20.83 20.38
C GLU A 245 -6.56 21.36 18.96
N LEU A 246 -6.93 20.49 18.01
CA LEU A 246 -7.16 20.82 16.62
C LEU A 246 -8.58 21.31 16.33
N ASP A 247 -8.73 22.10 15.28
CA ASP A 247 -10.02 22.46 14.70
C ASP A 247 -10.69 21.24 14.04
N LYS A 248 -12.02 21.31 13.90
CA LYS A 248 -12.82 20.16 13.40
C LYS A 248 -12.33 19.60 12.07
N GLU A 249 -11.87 20.46 11.19
CA GLU A 249 -11.47 20.10 9.82
C GLU A 249 -10.16 19.33 9.71
N ASN A 250 -9.32 19.42 10.76
CA ASN A 250 -8.02 18.75 10.80
C ASN A 250 -8.03 17.43 11.61
N LYS A 251 -9.22 17.02 12.10
CA LYS A 251 -9.34 15.84 12.98
C LYS A 251 -9.42 14.52 12.25
N ASP A 252 -9.83 14.51 11.00
CA ASP A 252 -10.16 13.28 10.27
C ASP A 252 -8.96 12.32 10.18
N GLU A 253 -7.77 12.85 9.90
CA GLU A 253 -6.56 12.03 9.80
C GLU A 253 -6.14 11.41 11.14
N PHE A 254 -6.29 12.17 12.23
CA PHE A 254 -6.06 11.63 13.58
C PHE A 254 -7.08 10.53 13.90
N PHE A 255 -8.35 10.78 13.58
CA PHE A 255 -9.42 9.83 13.85
C PHE A 255 -9.23 8.52 13.08
N GLU A 256 -8.80 8.59 11.83
CA GLU A 256 -8.48 7.41 11.02
C GLU A 256 -7.33 6.59 11.65
N ASN A 257 -6.25 7.25 12.05
CA ASN A 257 -5.09 6.58 12.66
C ASN A 257 -5.45 5.97 14.03
N ILE A 258 -6.17 6.70 14.89
CA ILE A 258 -6.67 6.20 16.17
C ILE A 258 -7.59 4.98 15.94
N SER A 259 -8.50 5.06 14.97
CA SER A 259 -9.40 3.95 14.63
C SER A 259 -8.63 2.70 14.21
N ILE A 260 -7.60 2.85 13.37
CA ILE A 260 -6.74 1.74 12.94
C ILE A 260 -6.07 1.10 14.16
N ILE A 261 -5.52 1.90 15.06
CA ILE A 261 -4.81 1.42 16.25
C ILE A 261 -5.77 0.67 17.18
N VAL A 262 -6.93 1.26 17.47
CA VAL A 262 -7.92 0.66 18.39
C VAL A 262 -8.52 -0.62 17.79
N LEU A 263 -8.89 -0.60 16.49
CA LEU A 263 -9.51 -1.76 15.86
C LEU A 263 -8.55 -2.94 15.72
N ALA A 264 -7.30 -2.69 15.37
CA ALA A 264 -6.30 -3.73 15.27
C ALA A 264 -5.80 -4.20 16.65
N GLY A 265 -5.71 -3.28 17.62
CA GLY A 265 -5.23 -3.58 18.98
C GLY A 265 -6.18 -4.41 19.84
N LYS A 266 -7.48 -4.45 19.52
CA LYS A 266 -8.47 -5.25 20.28
C LYS A 266 -8.24 -6.77 20.21
N GLU A 267 -7.38 -7.23 19.31
CA GLU A 267 -7.05 -8.66 19.16
C GLU A 267 -6.07 -9.14 20.24
N LYS A 268 -5.49 -8.25 21.02
CA LYS A 268 -4.62 -8.55 22.16
C LYS A 268 -5.29 -8.29 23.48
#